data_fe4706c1fec71d26e226fd9b1887dce9
#
_entry.id   fe4706c1fec71d26e226fd9b1887dce9
#
_cell.length_a   1.000
_cell.length_b   1.000
_cell.length_c   1.000
_cell.angle_alpha   90.00
_cell.angle_beta   90.00
_cell.angle_gamma   90.00
#
_symmetry.space_group_name_H-M   'P 1'
#
loop_
_entity.id
_entity.type
_entity.pdbx_description
1 polymer ?
#
loop_
_entity_poly.entity_id
_entity_poly.type
_entity_poly.pdbx_seq_one_letter_code
_entity_poly.pdbx_strand_id
1 'polypeptide(L)'
;MSKRRKKVKKKNRKIVWIIESLLFIILISLLVLLKIFNPQEREKIEEKSEETVKPLVIQTQQRKLDLDQLHSSAGIVISLDDSKVIFQFQQDEKIFPASLTKIMTCILAIENINNLEATITLEPEIFDELYAQNASMAGFLPGENAKIIDILYGNILPSGGECSIALAEYVAGSEQAFVELMNEKAKDLGMNNTHFMNATGLHNESHYTTVKDIGILLQYALKNQTFNDIFQSKSYFVAPTDQHLSGFTFYSSMFKLRDQWELDEGEIVGGKTGYTDEAGLCLASEAIVNGRKYIAITVNAEGNHNTEPFHVSIRKEDSRYISATSD
;
A
#
# COMPACT_ATOMS: atom_id res chain seq x y z
N MET A 1 55.72 6.07 -55.25
CA MET A 1 54.62 7.07 -55.32
C MET A 1 53.19 6.48 -55.35
N SER A 2 52.99 5.17 -55.27
CA SER A 2 51.65 4.52 -55.50
C SER A 2 50.77 4.39 -54.23
N LYS A 3 51.29 4.15 -53.05
CA LYS A 3 50.46 3.89 -51.82
C LYS A 3 49.74 5.14 -51.23
N ARG A 4 50.31 6.34 -51.43
CA ARG A 4 49.73 7.58 -50.90
C ARG A 4 48.45 8.04 -51.68
N ARG A 5 48.42 7.82 -53.01
CA ARG A 5 47.25 8.19 -53.87
C ARG A 5 46.04 7.27 -53.59
N LYS A 6 46.23 5.97 -53.23
CA LYS A 6 45.12 5.06 -52.88
C LYS A 6 44.48 5.38 -51.58
N LYS A 7 45.22 5.89 -50.57
CA LYS A 7 44.70 6.26 -49.24
C LYS A 7 43.86 7.51 -49.29
N VAL A 8 44.19 8.50 -50.12
CA VAL A 8 43.43 9.73 -50.32
C VAL A 8 42.09 9.45 -51.05
N LYS A 9 42.10 8.62 -52.10
CA LYS A 9 40.87 8.24 -52.81
C LYS A 9 39.89 7.45 -51.92
N LYS A 10 40.39 6.64 -50.97
CA LYS A 10 39.55 5.88 -50.03
C LYS A 10 38.94 6.77 -48.94
N LYS A 11 39.67 7.82 -48.53
CA LYS A 11 39.19 8.81 -47.55
C LYS A 11 38.11 9.71 -48.17
N ASN A 12 38.29 10.16 -49.40
CA ASN A 12 37.28 10.97 -50.07
C ASN A 12 35.99 10.19 -50.38
N ARG A 13 36.08 8.91 -50.72
CA ARG A 13 34.89 8.06 -50.89
C ARG A 13 34.08 7.91 -49.59
N LYS A 14 34.75 7.77 -48.42
CA LYS A 14 34.05 7.71 -47.12
C LYS A 14 33.35 9.02 -46.79
N ILE A 15 33.98 10.15 -47.08
CA ILE A 15 33.39 11.47 -46.85
C ILE A 15 32.16 11.69 -47.74
N VAL A 16 32.23 11.30 -49.02
CA VAL A 16 31.08 11.36 -49.92
C VAL A 16 29.92 10.51 -49.43
N TRP A 17 30.19 9.29 -48.99
CA TRP A 17 29.14 8.40 -48.42
C TRP A 17 28.50 8.98 -47.16
N ILE A 18 29.27 9.64 -46.30
CA ILE A 18 28.74 10.30 -45.08
C ILE A 18 27.85 11.49 -45.46
N ILE A 19 28.26 12.28 -46.46
CA ILE A 19 27.48 13.43 -46.93
C ILE A 19 26.18 12.97 -47.60
N GLU A 20 26.21 11.93 -48.42
CA GLU A 20 25.02 11.33 -49.08
C GLU A 20 24.05 10.77 -48.02
N SER A 21 24.55 10.07 -46.99
CA SER A 21 23.73 9.57 -45.88
C SER A 21 23.08 10.69 -45.08
N LEU A 22 23.80 11.77 -44.79
CA LEU A 22 23.27 12.94 -44.09
C LEU A 22 22.19 13.67 -44.91
N LEU A 23 22.43 13.83 -46.23
CA LEU A 23 21.44 14.42 -47.15
C LEU A 23 20.18 13.59 -47.23
N PHE A 24 20.31 12.24 -47.25
CA PHE A 24 19.17 11.32 -47.24
C PHE A 24 18.35 11.41 -45.97
N ILE A 25 19.00 11.51 -44.77
CA ILE A 25 18.32 11.70 -43.49
C ILE A 25 17.59 13.05 -43.45
N ILE A 26 18.22 14.11 -43.94
CA ILE A 26 17.60 15.46 -44.03
C ILE A 26 16.39 15.42 -44.95
N LEU A 27 16.48 14.74 -46.08
CA LEU A 27 15.38 14.61 -47.06
C LEU A 27 14.20 13.85 -46.45
N ILE A 28 14.45 12.75 -45.71
CA ILE A 28 13.42 12.01 -45.02
C ILE A 28 12.77 12.87 -43.92
N SER A 29 13.56 13.60 -43.13
CA SER A 29 13.04 14.51 -42.11
C SER A 29 12.17 15.61 -42.69
N LEU A 30 12.54 16.14 -43.88
CA LEU A 30 11.77 17.15 -44.58
C LEU A 30 10.44 16.59 -45.14
N LEU A 31 10.46 15.36 -45.65
CA LEU A 31 9.25 14.67 -46.13
C LEU A 31 8.28 14.33 -45.01
N VAL A 32 8.79 13.97 -43.81
CA VAL A 32 7.98 13.75 -42.59
C VAL A 32 7.37 15.07 -42.13
N LEU A 33 8.15 16.16 -42.13
CA LEU A 33 7.65 17.49 -41.77
C LEU A 33 6.59 17.97 -42.74
N LEU A 34 6.77 17.77 -44.07
CA LEU A 34 5.77 18.14 -45.08
C LEU A 34 4.46 17.35 -44.95
N LYS A 35 4.52 16.06 -44.50
CA LYS A 35 3.31 15.28 -44.20
C LYS A 35 2.61 15.79 -42.94
N ILE A 36 3.37 16.17 -41.87
CA ILE A 36 2.81 16.70 -40.63
C ILE A 36 2.13 18.06 -40.85
N PHE A 37 2.65 18.89 -41.79
CA PHE A 37 2.12 20.22 -42.10
C PHE A 37 1.13 20.28 -43.25
N ASN A 38 0.74 19.12 -43.83
CA ASN A 38 -0.29 19.09 -44.88
C ASN A 38 -1.70 19.15 -44.28
N PRO A 39 -2.46 20.24 -44.46
CA PRO A 39 -3.78 20.42 -43.83
C PRO A 39 -4.79 19.33 -44.21
N GLN A 40 -4.70 18.81 -45.43
CA GLN A 40 -5.63 17.77 -45.92
C GLN A 40 -5.38 16.37 -45.35
N GLU A 41 -4.16 16.05 -44.94
CA GLU A 41 -3.88 14.81 -44.22
C GLU A 41 -4.21 14.91 -42.72
N ARG A 42 -4.16 16.12 -42.17
CA ARG A 42 -4.60 16.36 -40.79
C ARG A 42 -6.11 16.17 -40.63
N GLU A 43 -6.92 16.71 -41.54
CA GLU A 43 -8.36 16.48 -41.55
C GLU A 43 -8.71 14.99 -41.61
N LYS A 44 -8.01 14.21 -42.46
CA LYS A 44 -8.23 12.75 -42.57
C LYS A 44 -7.79 11.97 -41.33
N ILE A 45 -6.80 12.46 -40.58
CA ILE A 45 -6.35 11.83 -39.33
C ILE A 45 -7.30 12.19 -38.21
N GLU A 46 -7.80 13.43 -38.15
CA GLU A 46 -8.80 13.86 -37.18
C GLU A 46 -10.16 13.19 -37.44
N GLU A 47 -10.63 13.10 -38.70
CA GLU A 47 -11.87 12.41 -39.05
C GLU A 47 -11.79 10.88 -38.79
N LYS A 48 -10.62 10.25 -38.92
CA LYS A 48 -10.42 8.84 -38.61
C LYS A 48 -10.23 8.58 -37.12
N SER A 49 -9.86 9.58 -36.32
CA SER A 49 -9.82 9.51 -34.85
C SER A 49 -11.20 9.72 -34.23
N GLU A 50 -12.08 10.46 -34.86
CA GLU A 50 -13.47 10.65 -34.40
C GLU A 50 -14.39 9.45 -34.71
N GLU A 51 -14.11 8.67 -35.79
CA GLU A 51 -14.94 7.51 -36.13
C GLU A 51 -14.66 6.26 -35.27
N THR A 52 -13.58 6.25 -34.46
CA THR A 52 -13.20 5.05 -33.68
C THR A 52 -13.43 5.17 -32.20
N VAL A 53 -13.93 6.27 -31.71
CA VAL A 53 -14.30 6.41 -30.28
C VAL A 53 -15.77 6.80 -30.21
N LYS A 54 -16.67 5.82 -30.52
CA LYS A 54 -17.94 5.86 -29.81
C LYS A 54 -17.58 5.73 -28.33
N PRO A 55 -17.94 6.71 -27.47
CA PRO A 55 -17.81 6.49 -26.06
C PRO A 55 -18.61 5.23 -25.77
N LEU A 56 -17.95 4.18 -25.34
CA LEU A 56 -18.59 3.10 -24.64
C LEU A 56 -19.21 3.78 -23.42
N VAL A 57 -20.46 4.17 -23.53
CA VAL A 57 -21.28 4.50 -22.39
C VAL A 57 -21.47 3.15 -21.72
N ILE A 58 -20.46 2.79 -20.90
CA ILE A 58 -20.66 1.86 -19.82
C ILE A 58 -21.67 2.62 -18.95
N GLN A 59 -22.95 2.32 -19.14
CA GLN A 59 -23.93 2.51 -18.09
C GLN A 59 -23.44 1.58 -16.98
N THR A 60 -22.50 2.06 -16.17
CA THR A 60 -22.33 1.59 -14.81
C THR A 60 -23.71 1.82 -14.19
N GLN A 61 -24.52 0.77 -14.17
CA GLN A 61 -25.53 0.68 -13.14
C GLN A 61 -24.73 0.72 -11.84
N GLN A 62 -24.52 1.91 -11.31
CA GLN A 62 -24.09 2.08 -9.93
C GLN A 62 -25.17 1.34 -9.13
N ARG A 63 -24.90 0.10 -8.78
CA ARG A 63 -25.66 -0.55 -7.70
C ARG A 63 -25.48 0.41 -6.54
N LYS A 64 -26.55 1.13 -6.22
CA LYS A 64 -26.57 2.06 -5.12
C LYS A 64 -26.31 1.22 -3.88
N LEU A 65 -25.10 1.30 -3.35
CA LEU A 65 -24.77 0.65 -2.11
C LEU A 65 -25.74 1.20 -1.07
N ASP A 66 -26.42 0.32 -0.38
CA ASP A 66 -27.34 0.71 0.69
C ASP A 66 -26.51 1.04 1.92
N LEU A 67 -26.21 2.32 2.09
CA LEU A 67 -25.40 2.82 3.20
C LEU A 67 -26.03 2.52 4.56
N ASP A 68 -27.35 2.35 4.62
CA ASP A 68 -28.08 2.01 5.85
C ASP A 68 -27.77 0.58 6.35
N GLN A 69 -27.15 -0.25 5.50
CA GLN A 69 -26.70 -1.60 5.86
C GLN A 69 -25.23 -1.68 6.25
N LEU A 70 -24.50 -0.57 6.19
CA LEU A 70 -23.11 -0.53 6.60
C LEU A 70 -23.01 -0.25 8.10
N HIS A 71 -22.08 -0.97 8.74
CA HIS A 71 -21.82 -0.79 10.17
C HIS A 71 -20.68 0.18 10.44
N SER A 72 -19.88 0.52 9.43
CA SER A 72 -18.77 1.47 9.52
C SER A 72 -19.26 2.90 9.37
N SER A 73 -18.61 3.86 10.06
CA SER A 73 -18.95 5.30 9.96
C SER A 73 -18.29 5.99 8.77
N ALA A 74 -17.17 5.46 8.27
CA ALA A 74 -16.48 5.97 7.09
C ALA A 74 -15.80 4.84 6.30
N GLY A 75 -15.66 5.03 4.99
CA GLY A 75 -15.02 4.03 4.14
C GLY A 75 -14.59 4.58 2.78
N ILE A 76 -13.60 3.90 2.18
CA ILE A 76 -13.10 4.21 0.85
C ILE A 76 -12.64 2.93 0.16
N VAL A 77 -12.91 2.83 -1.14
CA VAL A 77 -12.38 1.79 -2.03
C VAL A 77 -11.60 2.44 -3.17
N ILE A 78 -10.39 1.98 -3.40
CA ILE A 78 -9.48 2.54 -4.40
C ILE A 78 -8.98 1.41 -5.30
N SER A 79 -9.04 1.62 -6.61
CA SER A 79 -8.36 0.76 -7.59
C SER A 79 -6.86 1.06 -7.56
N LEU A 80 -6.04 0.01 -7.40
CA LEU A 80 -4.58 0.15 -7.41
C LEU A 80 -4.00 0.29 -8.83
N ASP A 81 -4.73 -0.15 -9.85
CA ASP A 81 -4.25 -0.13 -11.24
C ASP A 81 -4.18 1.30 -11.81
N ASP A 82 -5.12 2.16 -11.44
CA ASP A 82 -5.23 3.53 -11.93
C ASP A 82 -5.39 4.58 -10.82
N SER A 83 -5.27 4.18 -9.57
CA SER A 83 -5.40 5.02 -8.36
C SER A 83 -6.73 5.77 -8.27
N LYS A 84 -7.79 5.26 -8.91
CA LYS A 84 -9.12 5.87 -8.83
C LYS A 84 -9.86 5.46 -7.58
N VAL A 85 -10.50 6.43 -6.95
CA VAL A 85 -11.49 6.19 -5.92
C VAL A 85 -12.76 5.65 -6.59
N ILE A 86 -13.11 4.41 -6.26
CA ILE A 86 -14.26 3.70 -6.82
C ILE A 86 -15.50 3.96 -5.97
N PHE A 87 -15.31 3.99 -4.66
CA PHE A 87 -16.36 4.24 -3.70
C PHE A 87 -15.81 5.01 -2.50
N GLN A 88 -16.61 5.89 -1.91
CA GLN A 88 -16.27 6.63 -0.70
C GLN A 88 -17.51 7.13 0.03
N PHE A 89 -17.42 7.15 1.35
CA PHE A 89 -18.36 7.88 2.21
C PHE A 89 -17.62 8.37 3.45
N GLN A 90 -17.93 9.58 3.90
CA GLN A 90 -17.27 10.24 5.03
C GLN A 90 -15.72 10.19 4.98
N GLN A 91 -15.14 10.20 3.76
CA GLN A 91 -13.71 9.91 3.55
C GLN A 91 -12.76 10.91 4.21
N ASP A 92 -13.20 12.14 4.45
CA ASP A 92 -12.41 13.22 5.04
C ASP A 92 -12.74 13.42 6.55
N GLU A 93 -13.61 12.56 7.12
CA GLU A 93 -13.93 12.58 8.55
C GLU A 93 -12.73 12.12 9.37
N LYS A 94 -12.44 12.84 10.46
CA LYS A 94 -11.40 12.45 11.40
C LYS A 94 -11.85 11.27 12.23
N ILE A 95 -11.02 10.24 12.26
CA ILE A 95 -11.24 9.01 13.02
C ILE A 95 -9.97 8.62 13.78
N PHE A 96 -10.13 7.79 14.79
CA PHE A 96 -9.00 7.13 15.46
C PHE A 96 -8.60 5.89 14.65
N PRO A 97 -7.32 5.78 14.22
CA PRO A 97 -6.89 4.69 13.34
C PRO A 97 -6.74 3.35 14.03
N ALA A 98 -6.66 3.31 15.35
CA ALA A 98 -6.23 2.12 16.07
C ALA A 98 -4.97 1.50 15.43
N SER A 99 -4.87 0.18 15.37
CA SER A 99 -3.71 -0.51 14.82
C SER A 99 -3.52 -0.38 13.30
N LEU A 100 -4.35 0.38 12.57
CA LEU A 100 -4.01 0.77 11.19
C LEU A 100 -2.77 1.68 11.15
N THR A 101 -2.46 2.35 12.26
CA THR A 101 -1.19 3.07 12.49
C THR A 101 0.04 2.23 12.16
N LYS A 102 0.00 0.92 12.41
CA LYS A 102 1.12 0.00 12.18
C LYS A 102 1.50 -0.18 10.72
N ILE A 103 0.64 0.25 9.79
CA ILE A 103 1.00 0.36 8.36
C ILE A 103 2.11 1.39 8.19
N MET A 104 1.99 2.57 8.82
CA MET A 104 3.04 3.60 8.81
C MET A 104 4.30 3.12 9.51
N THR A 105 4.16 2.52 10.68
CA THR A 105 5.29 1.98 11.46
C THR A 105 6.08 0.97 10.65
N CYS A 106 5.40 0.03 9.99
CA CYS A 106 6.04 -1.02 9.20
C CYS A 106 6.78 -0.45 7.99
N ILE A 107 6.12 0.36 7.16
CA ILE A 107 6.75 0.89 5.94
C ILE A 107 7.92 1.82 6.27
N LEU A 108 7.77 2.65 7.30
CA LEU A 108 8.83 3.56 7.72
C LEU A 108 10.05 2.81 8.27
N ALA A 109 9.83 1.72 9.03
CA ALA A 109 10.90 0.84 9.48
C ALA A 109 11.62 0.16 8.31
N ILE A 110 10.88 -0.39 7.34
CA ILE A 110 11.47 -1.02 6.14
C ILE A 110 12.33 -0.03 5.35
N GLU A 111 11.91 1.22 5.23
CA GLU A 111 12.64 2.23 4.46
C GLU A 111 13.92 2.72 5.15
N ASN A 112 13.98 2.65 6.48
CA ASN A 112 15.12 3.16 7.25
C ASN A 112 16.09 2.07 7.72
N ILE A 113 15.75 0.79 7.55
CA ILE A 113 16.58 -0.33 7.99
C ILE A 113 17.19 -1.04 6.78
N ASN A 114 18.54 -0.97 6.65
CA ASN A 114 19.24 -1.57 5.52
C ASN A 114 19.37 -3.10 5.59
N ASN A 115 19.39 -3.68 6.79
CA ASN A 115 19.56 -5.12 7.01
C ASN A 115 18.43 -5.68 7.87
N LEU A 116 17.41 -6.21 7.23
CA LEU A 116 16.23 -6.80 7.91
C LEU A 116 16.55 -8.15 8.58
N GLU A 117 17.67 -8.77 8.25
CA GLU A 117 18.17 -10.00 8.92
C GLU A 117 18.97 -9.71 10.20
N ALA A 118 19.24 -8.44 10.52
CA ALA A 118 19.85 -8.06 11.77
C ALA A 118 18.98 -8.45 12.95
N THR A 119 19.62 -8.85 14.06
CA THR A 119 18.93 -9.17 15.32
C THR A 119 18.96 -7.97 16.24
N ILE A 120 17.85 -7.70 16.89
CA ILE A 120 17.71 -6.68 17.93
C ILE A 120 17.09 -7.30 19.19
N THR A 121 17.35 -6.69 20.33
CA THR A 121 16.71 -7.06 21.60
C THR A 121 15.41 -6.29 21.76
N LEU A 122 14.35 -6.99 22.16
CA LEU A 122 13.11 -6.32 22.60
C LEU A 122 13.28 -5.95 24.07
N GLU A 123 13.62 -4.68 24.32
CA GLU A 123 13.95 -4.22 25.66
C GLU A 123 12.77 -4.43 26.63
N PRO A 124 13.03 -4.90 27.88
CA PRO A 124 11.96 -5.21 28.83
C PRO A 124 11.04 -4.01 29.16
N GLU A 125 11.58 -2.81 29.11
CA GLU A 125 10.91 -1.57 29.47
C GLU A 125 9.70 -1.26 28.59
N ILE A 126 9.68 -1.74 27.34
CA ILE A 126 8.56 -1.49 26.40
C ILE A 126 7.31 -2.31 26.76
N PHE A 127 7.42 -3.34 27.56
CA PHE A 127 6.32 -4.29 27.81
C PHE A 127 5.35 -3.83 28.90
N ASP A 128 5.83 -3.15 29.95
CA ASP A 128 5.01 -2.80 31.11
C ASP A 128 3.82 -1.91 30.73
N GLU A 129 4.05 -0.89 29.91
CA GLU A 129 3.00 0.02 29.47
C GLU A 129 2.02 -0.68 28.52
N LEU A 130 2.53 -1.54 27.61
CA LEU A 130 1.70 -2.32 26.69
C LEU A 130 0.77 -3.29 27.41
N TYR A 131 1.27 -3.95 28.46
CA TYR A 131 0.44 -4.83 29.30
C TYR A 131 -0.62 -4.03 30.08
N ALA A 132 -0.24 -2.87 30.64
CA ALA A 132 -1.17 -2.02 31.37
C ALA A 132 -2.31 -1.49 30.48
N GLN A 133 -2.05 -1.28 29.21
CA GLN A 133 -3.03 -0.82 28.23
C GLN A 133 -3.74 -1.97 27.48
N ASN A 134 -3.50 -3.23 27.84
CA ASN A 134 -4.03 -4.42 27.17
C ASN A 134 -3.75 -4.39 25.63
N ALA A 135 -2.57 -3.91 25.23
CA ALA A 135 -2.18 -3.86 23.85
C ALA A 135 -2.12 -5.27 23.22
N SER A 136 -2.43 -5.38 21.94
CA SER A 136 -2.18 -6.63 21.20
C SER A 136 -0.68 -6.90 21.16
N MET A 137 -0.29 -8.13 21.49
CA MET A 137 1.09 -8.60 21.54
C MET A 137 1.32 -9.66 20.48
N ALA A 138 2.50 -9.68 19.87
CA ALA A 138 2.91 -10.74 18.93
C ALA A 138 3.33 -12.01 19.64
N GLY A 139 3.84 -11.88 20.86
CA GLY A 139 4.22 -12.99 21.70
C GLY A 139 5.73 -13.11 21.94
N PHE A 140 6.51 -12.14 21.52
CA PHE A 140 7.89 -12.02 21.97
C PHE A 140 7.93 -11.70 23.47
N LEU A 141 9.02 -12.10 24.11
CA LEU A 141 9.21 -11.93 25.57
C LEU A 141 10.18 -10.76 25.88
N PRO A 142 10.06 -10.15 27.06
CA PRO A 142 11.00 -9.11 27.50
C PRO A 142 12.45 -9.61 27.45
N GLY A 143 13.32 -8.84 26.77
CA GLY A 143 14.73 -9.17 26.60
C GLY A 143 15.02 -10.21 25.52
N GLU A 144 14.04 -10.65 24.73
CA GLU A 144 14.22 -11.60 23.64
C GLU A 144 14.96 -10.96 22.46
N ASN A 145 15.85 -11.75 21.85
CA ASN A 145 16.56 -11.38 20.65
C ASN A 145 15.85 -11.92 19.41
N ALA A 146 15.38 -11.03 18.53
CA ALA A 146 14.68 -11.41 17.32
C ALA A 146 15.21 -10.67 16.09
N LYS A 147 15.05 -11.27 14.91
CA LYS A 147 15.38 -10.59 13.66
C LYS A 147 14.37 -9.48 13.37
N ILE A 148 14.85 -8.42 12.76
CA ILE A 148 13.99 -7.28 12.35
C ILE A 148 12.87 -7.74 11.43
N ILE A 149 13.15 -8.66 10.49
CA ILE A 149 12.10 -9.20 9.62
C ILE A 149 11.00 -9.93 10.41
N ASP A 150 11.36 -10.70 11.45
CA ASP A 150 10.39 -11.37 12.32
C ASP A 150 9.53 -10.35 13.07
N ILE A 151 10.16 -9.27 13.54
CA ILE A 151 9.47 -8.16 14.25
C ILE A 151 8.53 -7.41 13.29
N LEU A 152 8.90 -7.19 12.03
CA LEU A 152 8.02 -6.60 11.01
C LEU A 152 6.77 -7.46 10.76
N TYR A 153 6.93 -8.78 10.66
CA TYR A 153 5.80 -9.70 10.57
C TYR A 153 4.95 -9.68 11.84
N GLY A 154 5.58 -9.62 13.02
CA GLY A 154 4.92 -9.49 14.32
C GLY A 154 4.12 -8.18 14.46
N ASN A 155 4.62 -7.09 13.87
CA ASN A 155 3.93 -5.80 13.85
C ASN A 155 2.62 -5.85 13.05
N ILE A 156 2.59 -6.53 11.91
CA ILE A 156 1.43 -6.55 10.99
C ILE A 156 0.47 -7.70 11.32
N LEU A 157 0.93 -8.96 11.37
CA LEU A 157 0.05 -10.12 11.41
C LEU A 157 -0.74 -10.22 12.73
N PRO A 158 -0.11 -10.42 13.90
CA PRO A 158 -0.79 -10.43 15.19
C PRO A 158 -1.04 -9.03 15.75
N SER A 159 -0.53 -8.00 15.11
CA SER A 159 -0.65 -6.61 15.56
C SER A 159 0.17 -6.28 16.82
N GLY A 160 1.37 -6.86 16.97
CA GLY A 160 2.24 -6.72 18.15
C GLY A 160 2.62 -5.28 18.47
N GLY A 161 2.28 -4.83 19.69
CA GLY A 161 2.67 -3.52 20.20
C GLY A 161 4.15 -3.47 20.49
N GLU A 162 4.71 -4.51 21.10
CA GLU A 162 6.13 -4.66 21.37
C GLU A 162 6.97 -4.59 20.10
N CYS A 163 6.48 -5.17 19.01
CA CYS A 163 7.12 -5.08 17.71
C CYS A 163 7.14 -3.64 17.20
N SER A 164 6.04 -2.90 17.38
CA SER A 164 5.95 -1.50 16.93
C SER A 164 6.95 -0.60 17.64
N ILE A 165 7.05 -0.72 18.98
CA ILE A 165 7.96 0.10 19.77
C ILE A 165 9.41 -0.30 19.51
N ALA A 166 9.73 -1.61 19.46
CA ALA A 166 11.08 -2.07 19.15
C ALA A 166 11.58 -1.56 17.78
N LEU A 167 10.73 -1.55 16.76
CA LEU A 167 11.06 -0.97 15.45
C LEU A 167 11.29 0.54 15.55
N ALA A 168 10.43 1.25 16.28
CA ALA A 168 10.53 2.69 16.46
C ALA A 168 11.83 3.08 17.15
N GLU A 169 12.17 2.41 18.26
CA GLU A 169 13.40 2.65 19.00
C GLU A 169 14.65 2.29 18.17
N TYR A 170 14.62 1.20 17.44
CA TYR A 170 15.75 0.82 16.58
C TYR A 170 16.02 1.83 15.48
N VAL A 171 14.97 2.39 14.85
CA VAL A 171 15.10 3.35 13.75
C VAL A 171 15.51 4.73 14.24
N ALA A 172 14.89 5.22 15.32
CA ALA A 172 14.98 6.62 15.74
C ALA A 172 15.58 6.82 17.15
N GLY A 173 15.91 5.74 17.86
CA GLY A 173 16.43 5.79 19.23
C GLY A 173 15.37 6.00 20.31
N SER A 174 14.14 6.34 19.93
CA SER A 174 12.99 6.40 20.82
C SER A 174 11.69 6.41 20.01
N GLU A 175 10.57 5.98 20.64
CA GLU A 175 9.26 6.09 20.02
C GLU A 175 8.89 7.54 19.70
N GLN A 176 9.21 8.49 20.59
CA GLN A 176 8.95 9.91 20.37
C GLN A 176 9.62 10.44 19.06
N ALA A 177 10.90 10.14 18.87
CA ALA A 177 11.62 10.56 17.66
C ALA A 177 11.07 9.84 16.41
N PHE A 178 10.63 8.59 16.54
CA PHE A 178 10.00 7.86 15.44
C PHE A 178 8.64 8.46 15.05
N VAL A 179 7.85 8.91 16.01
CA VAL A 179 6.57 9.61 15.78
C VAL A 179 6.78 10.91 14.99
N GLU A 180 7.87 11.62 15.21
CA GLU A 180 8.24 12.79 14.41
C GLU A 180 8.46 12.37 12.93
N LEU A 181 9.19 11.28 12.69
CA LEU A 181 9.37 10.74 11.34
C LEU A 181 8.05 10.26 10.71
N MET A 182 7.15 9.65 11.50
CA MET A 182 5.81 9.26 11.01
C MET A 182 5.01 10.48 10.54
N ASN A 183 5.03 11.57 11.29
CA ASN A 183 4.32 12.80 10.94
C ASN A 183 4.96 13.52 9.74
N GLU A 184 6.30 13.51 9.62
CA GLU A 184 7.00 14.00 8.42
C GLU A 184 6.60 13.17 7.18
N LYS A 185 6.64 11.86 7.27
CA LYS A 185 6.21 10.96 6.19
C LYS A 185 4.75 11.19 5.80
N ALA A 186 3.86 11.35 6.77
CA ALA A 186 2.45 11.66 6.49
C ALA A 186 2.30 12.95 5.69
N LYS A 187 3.02 14.01 6.08
CA LYS A 187 3.05 15.27 5.34
C LYS A 187 3.60 15.10 3.92
N ASP A 188 4.70 14.36 3.74
CA ASP A 188 5.32 14.12 2.43
C ASP A 188 4.41 13.33 1.49
N LEU A 189 3.60 12.43 2.04
CA LEU A 189 2.59 11.67 1.30
C LEU A 189 1.31 12.47 1.00
N GLY A 190 1.15 13.67 1.58
CA GLY A 190 -0.06 14.47 1.44
C GLY A 190 -1.22 14.04 2.34
N MET A 191 -0.96 13.32 3.42
CA MET A 191 -1.94 12.91 4.44
C MET A 191 -2.25 14.10 5.36
N ASN A 192 -2.94 15.10 4.84
CA ASN A 192 -3.10 16.41 5.48
C ASN A 192 -4.05 16.42 6.70
N ASN A 193 -4.79 15.35 6.90
CA ASN A 193 -5.71 15.18 8.03
C ASN A 193 -5.26 14.07 8.99
N THR A 194 -3.96 13.80 9.05
CA THR A 194 -3.36 12.76 9.88
C THR A 194 -2.37 13.35 10.88
N HIS A 195 -2.42 12.85 12.10
CA HIS A 195 -1.44 13.14 13.14
C HIS A 195 -1.23 11.90 14.01
N PHE A 196 0.01 11.42 14.07
CA PHE A 196 0.41 10.29 14.88
C PHE A 196 0.97 10.75 16.25
N MET A 197 0.63 10.01 17.30
CA MET A 197 1.11 10.24 18.66
C MET A 197 1.95 9.07 19.21
N ASN A 198 1.82 7.89 18.60
CA ASN A 198 2.57 6.69 18.95
C ASN A 198 2.71 5.77 17.72
N ALA A 199 3.57 4.75 17.81
CA ALA A 199 3.83 3.78 16.77
C ALA A 199 2.85 2.59 16.76
N THR A 200 2.03 2.45 17.78
CA THR A 200 1.17 1.28 18.03
C THR A 200 -0.27 1.46 17.58
N GLY A 201 -0.77 2.69 17.59
CA GLY A 201 -2.19 3.02 17.41
C GLY A 201 -3.03 2.87 18.69
N LEU A 202 -2.40 2.81 19.85
CA LEU A 202 -3.09 2.94 21.12
C LEU A 202 -3.75 4.31 21.21
N HIS A 203 -4.88 4.38 21.93
CA HIS A 203 -5.70 5.58 21.95
C HIS A 203 -4.97 6.81 22.48
N ASN A 204 -5.14 7.92 21.78
CA ASN A 204 -4.79 9.26 22.20
C ASN A 204 -5.68 10.24 21.42
N GLU A 205 -6.27 11.21 22.11
CA GLU A 205 -7.16 12.24 21.54
C GLU A 205 -6.54 13.01 20.35
N SER A 206 -5.21 13.12 20.31
CA SER A 206 -4.47 13.80 19.26
C SER A 206 -3.96 12.83 18.18
N HIS A 207 -4.24 11.52 18.29
CA HIS A 207 -3.87 10.50 17.32
C HIS A 207 -5.04 10.24 16.37
N TYR A 208 -5.06 10.88 15.22
CA TYR A 208 -6.18 10.82 14.29
C TYR A 208 -5.72 10.70 12.83
N THR A 209 -6.63 10.26 11.99
CA THR A 209 -6.44 10.18 10.54
C THR A 209 -7.79 10.30 9.83
N THR A 210 -7.82 9.98 8.52
CA THR A 210 -9.04 9.77 7.72
C THR A 210 -8.90 8.50 6.88
N VAL A 211 -10.00 7.90 6.44
CA VAL A 211 -9.92 6.72 5.53
C VAL A 211 -9.24 7.07 4.21
N LYS A 212 -9.35 8.31 3.75
CA LYS A 212 -8.63 8.81 2.57
C LYS A 212 -7.11 8.81 2.80
N ASP A 213 -6.65 9.32 3.93
CA ASP A 213 -5.22 9.39 4.24
C ASP A 213 -4.63 7.98 4.45
N ILE A 214 -5.36 7.07 5.12
CA ILE A 214 -4.97 5.65 5.19
C ILE A 214 -4.93 5.01 3.80
N GLY A 215 -5.86 5.37 2.90
CA GLY A 215 -5.84 4.94 1.50
C GLY A 215 -4.57 5.39 0.77
N ILE A 216 -4.13 6.64 0.97
CA ILE A 216 -2.86 7.16 0.43
C ILE A 216 -1.68 6.37 0.98
N LEU A 217 -1.64 6.16 2.29
CA LEU A 217 -0.59 5.40 2.96
C LEU A 217 -0.50 3.97 2.45
N LEU A 218 -1.63 3.27 2.37
CA LEU A 218 -1.65 1.87 1.93
C LEU A 218 -1.25 1.71 0.47
N GLN A 219 -1.72 2.60 -0.42
CA GLN A 219 -1.27 2.62 -1.83
C GLN A 219 0.24 2.83 -1.93
N TYR A 220 0.82 3.66 -1.07
CA TYR A 220 2.26 3.89 -1.02
C TYR A 220 2.99 2.64 -0.52
N ALA A 221 2.57 2.10 0.61
CA ALA A 221 3.22 0.97 1.27
C ALA A 221 3.21 -0.31 0.41
N LEU A 222 2.11 -0.60 -0.29
CA LEU A 222 1.98 -1.78 -1.16
C LEU A 222 2.91 -1.76 -2.39
N LYS A 223 3.51 -0.62 -2.75
CA LYS A 223 4.55 -0.55 -3.79
C LYS A 223 5.89 -1.12 -3.32
N ASN A 224 6.12 -1.19 -2.02
CA ASN A 224 7.29 -1.84 -1.45
C ASN A 224 7.05 -3.35 -1.36
N GLN A 225 7.90 -4.14 -2.02
CA GLN A 225 7.71 -5.59 -2.11
C GLN A 225 7.72 -6.26 -0.74
N THR A 226 8.65 -5.87 0.15
CA THR A 226 8.73 -6.44 1.51
C THR A 226 7.45 -6.16 2.31
N PHE A 227 6.94 -4.93 2.25
CA PHE A 227 5.68 -4.60 2.90
C PHE A 227 4.51 -5.41 2.31
N ASN A 228 4.44 -5.50 0.98
CA ASN A 228 3.40 -6.26 0.29
C ASN A 228 3.40 -7.73 0.69
N ASP A 229 4.57 -8.37 0.74
CA ASP A 229 4.73 -9.76 1.15
C ASP A 229 4.25 -9.98 2.60
N ILE A 230 4.59 -9.06 3.51
CA ILE A 230 4.12 -9.10 4.90
C ILE A 230 2.60 -8.91 4.97
N PHE A 231 2.07 -7.91 4.28
CA PHE A 231 0.64 -7.55 4.33
C PHE A 231 -0.27 -8.65 3.79
N GLN A 232 0.18 -9.40 2.78
CA GLN A 232 -0.55 -10.52 2.19
C GLN A 232 -0.35 -11.85 2.92
N SER A 233 0.58 -11.92 3.88
CA SER A 233 0.86 -13.18 4.58
C SER A 233 -0.27 -13.56 5.53
N LYS A 234 -0.72 -14.83 5.45
CA LYS A 234 -1.72 -15.40 6.35
C LYS A 234 -1.11 -15.89 7.66
N SER A 235 0.13 -16.33 7.59
CA SER A 235 0.93 -16.77 8.74
C SER A 235 2.42 -16.62 8.44
N TYR A 236 3.23 -16.58 9.48
CA TYR A 236 4.69 -16.49 9.38
C TYR A 236 5.33 -17.27 10.53
N PHE A 237 6.28 -18.15 10.22
CA PHE A 237 7.01 -18.92 11.23
C PHE A 237 8.28 -18.18 11.64
N VAL A 238 8.34 -17.80 12.91
CA VAL A 238 9.55 -17.27 13.56
C VAL A 238 10.46 -18.43 13.91
N ALA A 239 11.66 -18.42 13.38
CA ALA A 239 12.69 -19.43 13.72
C ALA A 239 13.02 -19.39 15.21
N PRO A 240 13.63 -20.46 15.76
CA PRO A 240 14.05 -20.49 17.16
C PRO A 240 14.85 -19.26 17.56
N THR A 241 14.47 -18.67 18.70
CA THR A 241 15.17 -17.56 19.36
C THR A 241 15.85 -18.05 20.62
N ASP A 242 16.46 -17.15 21.39
CA ASP A 242 17.06 -17.43 22.68
C ASP A 242 16.01 -17.75 23.76
N GLN A 243 14.75 -17.31 23.58
CA GLN A 243 13.67 -17.57 24.54
C GLN A 243 12.59 -18.51 23.99
N HIS A 244 12.38 -18.57 22.69
CA HIS A 244 11.47 -19.51 22.02
C HIS A 244 12.25 -20.60 21.27
N LEU A 245 12.76 -21.60 22.02
CA LEU A 245 13.68 -22.62 21.48
C LEU A 245 13.10 -23.50 20.37
N SER A 246 11.79 -23.56 20.22
CA SER A 246 11.12 -24.27 19.12
C SER A 246 10.64 -23.37 17.98
N GLY A 247 10.86 -22.08 18.10
CA GLY A 247 10.17 -21.09 17.28
C GLY A 247 8.66 -21.03 17.54
N PHE A 248 7.96 -20.17 16.85
CA PHE A 248 6.50 -20.04 16.95
C PHE A 248 5.94 -19.41 15.68
N THR A 249 4.59 -19.43 15.53
CA THR A 249 3.96 -18.95 14.30
C THR A 249 3.03 -17.79 14.60
N PHE A 250 3.22 -16.68 13.88
CA PHE A 250 2.23 -15.62 13.79
C PHE A 250 1.10 -16.03 12.84
N TYR A 251 -0.11 -15.62 13.19
CA TYR A 251 -1.27 -15.67 12.31
C TYR A 251 -1.83 -14.27 12.12
N SER A 252 -2.16 -13.92 10.90
CA SER A 252 -2.81 -12.65 10.63
C SER A 252 -4.15 -12.60 11.36
N SER A 253 -4.34 -11.51 12.15
CA SER A 253 -5.60 -11.25 12.85
C SER A 253 -6.79 -11.19 11.91
N MET A 254 -6.57 -10.81 10.66
CA MET A 254 -7.56 -10.80 9.60
C MET A 254 -7.93 -12.24 9.14
N PHE A 255 -6.98 -13.15 8.99
CA PHE A 255 -7.20 -14.46 8.39
C PHE A 255 -7.53 -15.60 9.38
N LYS A 256 -7.73 -15.29 10.67
CA LYS A 256 -8.12 -16.29 11.67
C LYS A 256 -9.43 -17.04 11.36
N LEU A 257 -10.33 -16.44 10.58
CA LEU A 257 -11.63 -16.98 10.22
C LEU A 257 -11.75 -17.18 8.70
N ARG A 258 -10.86 -17.96 8.14
CA ARG A 258 -10.56 -18.10 6.72
C ARG A 258 -11.74 -18.37 5.79
N ASP A 259 -12.74 -19.14 6.23
CA ASP A 259 -13.82 -19.65 5.38
C ASP A 259 -14.85 -18.58 4.96
N GLN A 260 -14.63 -17.32 5.33
CA GLN A 260 -15.61 -16.23 5.15
C GLN A 260 -15.13 -15.10 4.24
N TRP A 261 -14.05 -15.32 3.47
CA TRP A 261 -13.34 -14.27 2.71
C TRP A 261 -13.51 -14.35 1.20
N GLU A 262 -14.31 -15.27 0.72
CA GLU A 262 -14.61 -15.37 -0.68
C GLU A 262 -15.51 -14.19 -1.08
N LEU A 263 -15.08 -13.47 -2.09
CA LEU A 263 -15.89 -12.52 -2.84
C LEU A 263 -16.56 -13.28 -3.97
N ASP A 264 -17.71 -12.82 -4.44
CA ASP A 264 -18.43 -13.51 -5.54
C ASP A 264 -17.54 -13.69 -6.79
N GLU A 265 -16.60 -12.77 -7.04
CA GLU A 265 -15.73 -12.74 -8.21
C GLU A 265 -14.26 -12.44 -7.90
N GLY A 266 -13.80 -12.77 -6.68
CA GLY A 266 -12.43 -12.47 -6.27
C GLY A 266 -12.07 -12.99 -4.89
N GLU A 267 -10.96 -12.48 -4.36
CA GLU A 267 -10.48 -12.81 -3.03
C GLU A 267 -9.83 -11.62 -2.35
N ILE A 268 -9.92 -11.57 -1.02
CA ILE A 268 -9.12 -10.66 -0.22
C ILE A 268 -7.77 -11.34 0.02
N VAL A 269 -6.69 -10.67 -0.40
CA VAL A 269 -5.33 -11.24 -0.40
C VAL A 269 -4.48 -10.75 0.76
N GLY A 270 -4.84 -9.62 1.39
CA GLY A 270 -4.08 -9.05 2.50
C GLY A 270 -4.92 -8.13 3.36
N GLY A 271 -4.46 -7.83 4.57
CA GLY A 271 -5.15 -6.86 5.41
C GLY A 271 -4.55 -6.65 6.78
N LYS A 272 -4.94 -5.50 7.38
CA LYS A 272 -4.62 -5.08 8.73
C LYS A 272 -5.88 -4.69 9.46
N THR A 273 -6.15 -5.32 10.61
CA THR A 273 -7.25 -4.97 11.51
C THR A 273 -6.81 -3.94 12.57
N GLY A 274 -7.75 -3.17 13.09
CA GLY A 274 -7.56 -2.28 14.23
C GLY A 274 -8.78 -2.28 15.13
N TYR A 275 -8.56 -2.08 16.42
CA TYR A 275 -9.60 -1.88 17.42
C TYR A 275 -9.04 -1.14 18.64
N THR A 276 -9.75 -0.15 19.10
CA THR A 276 -9.83 0.36 20.46
C THR A 276 -11.29 0.67 20.76
N ASP A 277 -11.64 0.88 22.02
CA ASP A 277 -13.04 1.19 22.37
C ASP A 277 -13.52 2.48 21.68
N GLU A 278 -12.62 3.46 21.47
CA GLU A 278 -12.92 4.74 20.84
C GLU A 278 -12.92 4.66 19.29
N ALA A 279 -12.06 3.80 18.72
CA ALA A 279 -11.94 3.66 17.28
C ALA A 279 -13.02 2.74 16.68
N GLY A 280 -13.61 1.85 17.49
CA GLY A 280 -14.43 0.76 16.96
C GLY A 280 -13.61 -0.19 16.09
N LEU A 281 -14.29 -0.94 15.25
CA LEU A 281 -13.67 -1.90 14.35
C LEU A 281 -13.14 -1.19 13.10
N CYS A 282 -11.85 -1.38 12.82
CA CYS A 282 -11.15 -0.82 11.66
C CYS A 282 -10.52 -1.92 10.82
N LEU A 283 -10.58 -1.78 9.50
CA LEU A 283 -9.94 -2.68 8.57
C LEU A 283 -9.35 -1.92 7.37
N ALA A 284 -8.12 -2.25 7.01
CA ALA A 284 -7.53 -1.93 5.73
C ALA A 284 -7.21 -3.25 5.02
N SER A 285 -7.75 -3.48 3.83
CA SER A 285 -7.61 -4.73 3.08
C SER A 285 -7.17 -4.50 1.64
N GLU A 286 -6.55 -5.52 1.06
CA GLU A 286 -6.27 -5.62 -0.37
C GLU A 286 -7.04 -6.81 -0.94
N ALA A 287 -7.63 -6.63 -2.12
CA ALA A 287 -8.37 -7.67 -2.81
C ALA A 287 -8.02 -7.73 -4.29
N ILE A 288 -8.19 -8.90 -4.88
CA ILE A 288 -8.13 -9.11 -6.33
C ILE A 288 -9.53 -9.52 -6.78
N VAL A 289 -10.14 -8.71 -7.65
CA VAL A 289 -11.47 -8.94 -8.21
C VAL A 289 -11.36 -8.86 -9.74
N ASN A 290 -11.75 -9.92 -10.44
CA ASN A 290 -11.63 -10.02 -11.91
C ASN A 290 -10.21 -9.71 -12.42
N GLY A 291 -9.18 -10.12 -11.66
CA GLY A 291 -7.77 -9.89 -11.99
C GLY A 291 -7.26 -8.47 -11.75
N ARG A 292 -8.09 -7.56 -11.22
CA ARG A 292 -7.73 -6.18 -10.85
C ARG A 292 -7.53 -6.06 -9.35
N LYS A 293 -6.61 -5.18 -8.95
CA LYS A 293 -6.28 -4.96 -7.54
C LYS A 293 -7.01 -3.75 -6.98
N TYR A 294 -7.54 -3.93 -5.77
CA TYR A 294 -8.26 -2.91 -5.03
C TYR A 294 -7.80 -2.89 -3.58
N ILE A 295 -7.89 -1.73 -2.94
CA ILE A 295 -7.84 -1.60 -1.49
C ILE A 295 -9.16 -1.06 -0.98
N ALA A 296 -9.56 -1.53 0.19
CA ALA A 296 -10.72 -1.02 0.92
C ALA A 296 -10.30 -0.67 2.35
N ILE A 297 -10.72 0.50 2.81
CA ILE A 297 -10.54 0.93 4.20
C ILE A 297 -11.93 1.22 4.77
N THR A 298 -12.28 0.57 5.88
CA THR A 298 -13.49 0.79 6.65
C THR A 298 -13.12 1.02 8.11
N VAL A 299 -13.84 1.90 8.80
CA VAL A 299 -13.50 2.27 10.18
C VAL A 299 -14.74 2.48 11.02
N ASN A 300 -14.54 2.39 12.33
CA ASN A 300 -15.55 2.64 13.36
C ASN A 300 -16.84 1.82 13.13
N ALA A 301 -16.69 0.54 12.77
CA ALA A 301 -17.82 -0.37 12.75
C ALA A 301 -18.19 -0.80 14.17
N GLU A 302 -19.49 -1.03 14.40
CA GLU A 302 -19.99 -1.49 15.69
C GLU A 302 -19.47 -2.89 16.05
N GLY A 303 -19.13 -3.10 17.30
CA GLY A 303 -18.65 -4.35 17.85
C GLY A 303 -17.43 -4.17 18.75
N ASN A 304 -16.89 -5.29 19.21
CA ASN A 304 -15.66 -5.34 19.99
C ASN A 304 -14.90 -6.62 19.69
N HIS A 305 -13.63 -6.72 20.11
CA HIS A 305 -12.77 -7.87 19.84
C HIS A 305 -13.25 -9.20 20.45
N ASN A 306 -14.24 -9.18 21.34
CA ASN A 306 -14.87 -10.37 21.91
C ASN A 306 -16.14 -10.78 21.17
N THR A 307 -16.59 -10.03 20.18
CA THR A 307 -17.81 -10.31 19.42
C THR A 307 -17.47 -11.25 18.27
N GLU A 308 -18.03 -12.47 18.28
CA GLU A 308 -17.81 -13.47 17.24
C GLU A 308 -17.99 -12.95 15.81
N PRO A 309 -19.03 -12.14 15.49
CA PRO A 309 -19.20 -11.55 14.17
C PRO A 309 -18.20 -10.44 13.81
N PHE A 310 -17.33 -10.01 14.73
CA PHE A 310 -16.41 -8.90 14.60
C PHE A 310 -15.67 -8.86 13.26
N HIS A 311 -14.89 -9.89 12.98
CA HIS A 311 -14.14 -9.96 11.75
C HIS A 311 -15.01 -10.21 10.51
N VAL A 312 -16.14 -10.86 10.64
CA VAL A 312 -17.08 -11.17 9.57
C VAL A 312 -17.83 -9.93 9.10
N SER A 313 -18.28 -9.09 10.02
CA SER A 313 -19.01 -7.87 9.67
C SER A 313 -18.17 -6.93 8.83
N ILE A 314 -16.95 -6.62 9.26
CA ILE A 314 -16.03 -5.76 8.52
C ILE A 314 -15.80 -6.30 7.10
N ARG A 315 -15.59 -7.60 6.99
CA ARG A 315 -15.27 -8.26 5.73
C ARG A 315 -16.44 -8.30 4.76
N LYS A 316 -17.65 -8.50 5.26
CA LYS A 316 -18.86 -8.38 4.44
C LYS A 316 -19.01 -6.96 3.89
N GLU A 317 -18.60 -5.95 4.65
CA GLU A 317 -18.58 -4.56 4.18
C GLU A 317 -17.55 -4.38 3.07
N ASP A 318 -16.30 -4.79 3.28
CA ASP A 318 -15.25 -4.75 2.25
C ASP A 318 -15.67 -5.47 0.98
N SER A 319 -16.23 -6.68 1.11
CA SER A 319 -16.74 -7.47 -0.01
C SER A 319 -17.82 -6.73 -0.79
N ARG A 320 -18.76 -6.09 -0.08
CA ARG A 320 -19.82 -5.31 -0.72
C ARG A 320 -19.30 -4.11 -1.47
N TYR A 321 -18.31 -3.39 -0.92
CA TYR A 321 -17.68 -2.27 -1.62
C TYR A 321 -16.97 -2.73 -2.89
N ILE A 322 -16.17 -3.77 -2.81
CA ILE A 322 -15.39 -4.27 -3.94
C ILE A 322 -16.32 -4.89 -5.00
N SER A 323 -17.30 -5.71 -4.62
CA SER A 323 -18.26 -6.31 -5.55
C SER A 323 -19.15 -5.27 -6.24
N ALA A 324 -19.52 -4.19 -5.55
CA ALA A 324 -20.30 -3.12 -6.14
C ALA A 324 -19.56 -2.31 -7.23
N THR A 325 -18.23 -2.44 -7.30
CA THR A 325 -17.36 -1.67 -8.20
C THR A 325 -16.79 -2.47 -9.36
N SER A 326 -16.96 -3.80 -9.35
CA SER A 326 -16.41 -4.71 -10.38
C SER A 326 -17.31 -4.89 -11.61
N ASP A 327 -18.55 -4.39 -11.60
CA ASP A 327 -19.46 -4.31 -12.74
C ASP A 327 -19.26 -2.97 -13.46
#